data_fcabd4f37b48ae054e9f25ba17ed4e94
#
_entry.id   fcabd4f37b48ae054e9f25ba17ed4e94
#
_cell.length_a   1.000
_cell.length_b   1.000
_cell.length_c   1.000
_cell.angle_alpha   90.00
_cell.angle_beta   90.00
_cell.angle_gamma   90.00
#
_symmetry.space_group_name_H-M   'P 1'
#
loop_
_entity.id
_entity.type
_entity.pdbx_description
1 polymer ?
#
loop_
_entity_poly.entity_id
_entity_poly.type
_entity_poly.pdbx_seq_one_letter_code
_entity_poly.pdbx_strand_id
1 'polypeptide(L)'
;MGIIRLDRLKQTIAVAFAAGAALAAAMSAQAQEAWPSRPVRVVVPSSPGGGTDTFARLLAQGLSDGFKQQFVIDNRPGASGNIGTDAVAKAQPDGYTLLISATAAVAINPGLFRSLPFDVERDLAPVTRGVNSPMVFCVHPGLPVKTLAELVALGKREPGTLPFASAGTGSTTYLGVKMLEEATGAKYLHVPYKGVGPAYQDFLGGQVKFMFTDLASVLPFVKAGKVIPIAINEPSPLLPGLATPTKAGIAGWDISNSFSLLAPAGTPPAIIRRLGAEAARAMKDPALAQKLEAQALVPVFDTPEQFAQSLKKERDLWAAFIRRNGIVQEQ
;
A
#
# COMPACT_ATOMS: atom_id res chain seq x y z
N MET A 1 -31.87 68.72 -24.32
CA MET A 1 -30.67 68.67 -23.50
C MET A 1 -30.70 67.62 -22.38
N GLY A 2 -31.75 66.81 -22.27
CA GLY A 2 -31.96 65.81 -21.20
C GLY A 2 -31.47 64.38 -21.50
N ILE A 3 -31.41 63.95 -22.77
CA ILE A 3 -31.15 62.56 -23.18
C ILE A 3 -29.68 62.17 -23.00
N ILE A 4 -28.73 63.07 -23.25
CA ILE A 4 -27.26 62.82 -23.15
C ILE A 4 -26.81 62.58 -21.69
N ARG A 5 -27.53 63.08 -20.70
CA ARG A 5 -27.22 62.85 -19.30
C ARG A 5 -27.61 61.47 -18.77
N LEU A 6 -28.69 60.87 -19.33
CA LEU A 6 -29.16 59.54 -18.89
C LEU A 6 -28.22 58.42 -19.38
N ASP A 7 -27.67 58.54 -20.58
CA ASP A 7 -26.76 57.53 -21.15
C ASP A 7 -25.38 57.53 -20.41
N ARG A 8 -24.89 58.70 -20.06
CA ARG A 8 -23.66 58.80 -19.24
C ARG A 8 -23.83 58.18 -17.83
N LEU A 9 -25.02 58.38 -17.20
CA LEU A 9 -25.33 57.80 -15.92
C LEU A 9 -25.41 56.27 -15.98
N LYS A 10 -26.05 55.68 -17.01
CA LYS A 10 -26.10 54.24 -17.23
C LYS A 10 -24.72 53.65 -17.49
N GLN A 11 -23.87 54.32 -18.26
CA GLN A 11 -22.50 53.89 -18.49
C GLN A 11 -21.65 53.88 -17.21
N THR A 12 -21.78 54.94 -16.39
CA THR A 12 -21.05 55.01 -15.11
C THR A 12 -21.50 53.91 -14.16
N ILE A 13 -22.79 53.60 -14.05
CA ILE A 13 -23.33 52.51 -13.24
C ILE A 13 -22.86 51.16 -13.76
N ALA A 14 -22.86 50.94 -15.08
CA ALA A 14 -22.39 49.67 -15.67
C ALA A 14 -20.88 49.43 -15.41
N VAL A 15 -20.05 50.48 -15.53
CA VAL A 15 -18.62 50.41 -15.24
C VAL A 15 -18.36 50.14 -13.74
N ALA A 16 -19.10 50.78 -12.84
CA ALA A 16 -19.00 50.55 -11.41
C ALA A 16 -19.42 49.12 -11.02
N PHE A 17 -20.47 48.58 -11.68
CA PHE A 17 -20.90 47.20 -11.45
C PHE A 17 -19.89 46.19 -11.98
N ALA A 18 -19.31 46.41 -13.17
CA ALA A 18 -18.25 45.59 -13.74
C ALA A 18 -16.96 45.60 -12.87
N ALA A 19 -16.56 46.76 -12.36
CA ALA A 19 -15.42 46.91 -11.47
C ALA A 19 -15.67 46.20 -10.14
N GLY A 20 -16.87 46.29 -9.56
CA GLY A 20 -17.27 45.57 -8.35
C GLY A 20 -17.28 44.05 -8.52
N ALA A 21 -17.77 43.55 -9.64
CA ALA A 21 -17.76 42.14 -9.99
C ALA A 21 -16.31 41.61 -10.20
N ALA A 22 -15.46 42.40 -10.87
CA ALA A 22 -14.04 42.04 -11.04
C ALA A 22 -13.26 42.04 -9.72
N LEU A 23 -13.55 42.99 -8.81
CA LEU A 23 -12.94 43.00 -7.45
C LEU A 23 -13.42 41.83 -6.59
N ALA A 24 -14.71 41.46 -6.66
CA ALA A 24 -15.26 40.30 -5.96
C ALA A 24 -14.68 38.99 -6.50
N ALA A 25 -14.48 38.87 -7.83
CA ALA A 25 -13.83 37.74 -8.45
C ALA A 25 -12.34 37.64 -8.08
N ALA A 26 -11.63 38.77 -7.99
CA ALA A 26 -10.24 38.82 -7.55
C ALA A 26 -10.08 38.48 -6.05
N MET A 27 -11.01 38.90 -5.19
CA MET A 27 -11.03 38.52 -3.78
C MET A 27 -11.35 37.03 -3.58
N SER A 28 -12.21 36.44 -4.41
CA SER A 28 -12.50 34.98 -4.38
C SER A 28 -11.29 34.16 -4.84
N ALA A 29 -10.46 34.67 -5.74
CA ALA A 29 -9.25 34.00 -6.21
C ALA A 29 -8.10 34.03 -5.19
N GLN A 30 -8.07 35.00 -4.28
CA GLN A 30 -7.07 35.09 -3.21
C GLN A 30 -7.39 34.28 -1.96
N ALA A 31 -8.65 33.84 -1.80
CA ALA A 31 -9.11 33.09 -0.62
C ALA A 31 -8.92 31.58 -0.72
N GLN A 32 -8.32 31.06 -1.78
CA GLN A 32 -7.88 29.67 -1.82
C GLN A 32 -6.56 29.57 -1.03
N GLU A 33 -6.69 29.51 0.31
CA GLU A 33 -5.54 29.21 1.18
C GLU A 33 -4.75 28.05 0.55
N ALA A 34 -3.45 28.28 0.35
CA ALA A 34 -2.60 27.29 -0.31
C ALA A 34 -2.60 26.00 0.53
N TRP A 35 -3.38 25.00 0.09
CA TRP A 35 -3.36 23.69 0.72
C TRP A 35 -1.92 23.11 0.73
N PRO A 36 -1.46 22.51 1.83
CA PRO A 36 -2.05 22.44 3.15
C PRO A 36 -1.70 23.69 3.99
N SER A 37 -2.68 24.25 4.71
CA SER A 37 -2.49 25.38 5.64
C SER A 37 -2.43 24.95 7.11
N ARG A 38 -2.70 23.66 7.39
CA ARG A 38 -2.69 23.04 8.72
C ARG A 38 -2.17 21.59 8.63
N PRO A 39 -1.84 20.93 9.75
CA PRO A 39 -1.39 19.56 9.75
C PRO A 39 -2.33 18.59 9.04
N VAL A 40 -1.73 17.67 8.27
CA VAL A 40 -2.43 16.61 7.53
C VAL A 40 -2.30 15.30 8.29
N ARG A 41 -3.42 14.64 8.55
CA ARG A 41 -3.46 13.33 9.19
C ARG A 41 -3.24 12.22 8.15
N VAL A 42 -2.29 11.35 8.43
CA VAL A 42 -1.99 10.16 7.60
C VAL A 42 -2.36 8.91 8.38
N VAL A 43 -3.49 8.32 8.04
CA VAL A 43 -3.97 7.08 8.65
C VAL A 43 -3.19 5.89 8.07
N VAL A 44 -2.69 5.04 8.96
CA VAL A 44 -1.97 3.81 8.63
C VAL A 44 -2.74 2.64 9.25
N PRO A 45 -3.38 1.77 8.45
CA PRO A 45 -4.26 0.70 8.94
C PRO A 45 -3.49 -0.52 9.45
N SER A 46 -2.35 -0.29 10.09
CA SER A 46 -1.50 -1.33 10.69
C SER A 46 -0.88 -0.86 12.00
N SER A 47 -0.40 -1.82 12.79
CA SER A 47 0.34 -1.53 14.01
C SER A 47 1.66 -0.81 13.70
N PRO A 48 2.16 0.04 14.62
CA PRO A 48 3.47 0.65 14.50
C PRO A 48 4.60 -0.38 14.33
N GLY A 49 5.65 0.01 13.59
CA GLY A 49 6.87 -0.79 13.40
C GLY A 49 6.83 -1.82 12.26
N GLY A 50 5.70 -2.00 11.59
CA GLY A 50 5.61 -2.81 10.36
C GLY A 50 6.10 -2.04 9.11
N GLY A 51 6.26 -2.75 7.98
CA GLY A 51 6.73 -2.16 6.72
C GLY A 51 5.87 -0.99 6.24
N THR A 52 4.54 -1.09 6.35
CA THR A 52 3.61 0.01 6.00
C THR A 52 3.84 1.25 6.89
N ASP A 53 4.03 1.06 8.19
CA ASP A 53 4.29 2.17 9.14
C ASP A 53 5.66 2.81 8.87
N THR A 54 6.67 2.00 8.61
CA THR A 54 8.02 2.47 8.25
C THR A 54 7.97 3.33 6.99
N PHE A 55 7.34 2.85 5.93
CA PHE A 55 7.14 3.64 4.71
C PHE A 55 6.35 4.92 4.97
N ALA A 56 5.26 4.82 5.72
CA ALA A 56 4.41 5.97 6.04
C ALA A 56 5.18 7.09 6.76
N ARG A 57 6.04 6.75 7.73
CA ARG A 57 6.87 7.74 8.44
C ARG A 57 7.91 8.38 7.52
N LEU A 58 8.55 7.60 6.66
CA LEU A 58 9.52 8.12 5.69
C LEU A 58 8.85 9.06 4.69
N LEU A 59 7.70 8.67 4.13
CA LEU A 59 6.96 9.51 3.20
C LEU A 59 6.40 10.76 3.88
N ALA A 60 5.83 10.63 5.09
CA ALA A 60 5.30 11.76 5.85
C ALA A 60 6.37 12.80 6.18
N GLN A 61 7.60 12.37 6.50
CA GLN A 61 8.73 13.27 6.67
C GLN A 61 9.01 14.04 5.38
N GLY A 62 9.15 13.35 4.24
CA GLY A 62 9.41 13.98 2.95
C GLY A 62 8.32 14.96 2.51
N LEU A 63 7.04 14.59 2.73
CA LEU A 63 5.90 15.46 2.47
C LEU A 63 5.91 16.68 3.40
N SER A 64 6.23 16.50 4.68
CA SER A 64 6.32 17.60 5.65
C SER A 64 7.41 18.61 5.27
N ASP A 65 8.57 18.11 4.82
CA ASP A 65 9.67 18.94 4.35
C ASP A 65 9.31 19.72 3.07
N GLY A 66 8.55 19.11 2.17
CA GLY A 66 8.13 19.73 0.92
C GLY A 66 7.02 20.76 1.09
N PHE A 67 5.97 20.39 1.80
CA PHE A 67 4.79 21.27 2.01
C PHE A 67 4.97 22.28 3.13
N LYS A 68 6.01 22.18 3.96
CA LYS A 68 6.22 23.02 5.16
C LYS A 68 5.06 22.94 6.15
N GLN A 69 4.37 21.79 6.17
CA GLN A 69 3.27 21.46 7.07
C GLN A 69 3.46 20.04 7.60
N GLN A 70 3.02 19.76 8.82
CA GLN A 70 3.18 18.44 9.43
C GLN A 70 2.25 17.41 8.80
N PHE A 71 2.80 16.26 8.41
CA PHE A 71 2.06 15.06 8.06
C PHE A 71 2.16 14.07 9.22
N VAL A 72 1.06 13.92 9.98
CA VAL A 72 1.04 13.22 11.27
C VAL A 72 0.51 11.81 11.11
N ILE A 73 1.29 10.81 11.50
CA ILE A 73 0.90 9.39 11.44
C ILE A 73 -0.12 9.06 12.53
N ASP A 74 -1.21 8.43 12.12
CA ASP A 74 -2.29 7.90 12.97
C ASP A 74 -2.47 6.39 12.67
N ASN A 75 -1.86 5.53 13.47
CA ASN A 75 -1.98 4.08 13.32
C ASN A 75 -3.36 3.61 13.80
N ARG A 76 -4.14 2.99 12.89
CA ARG A 76 -5.47 2.43 13.15
C ARG A 76 -5.55 0.97 12.71
N PRO A 77 -4.93 0.04 13.45
CA PRO A 77 -4.95 -1.37 13.13
C PRO A 77 -6.33 -1.99 13.37
N GLY A 78 -6.54 -3.19 12.82
CA GLY A 78 -7.70 -4.03 13.08
C GLY A 78 -8.44 -4.44 11.82
N ALA A 79 -9.11 -5.60 11.87
CA ALA A 79 -9.85 -6.23 10.78
C ALA A 79 -9.07 -6.23 9.45
N SER A 80 -7.81 -6.71 9.45
CA SER A 80 -6.93 -6.74 8.28
C SER A 80 -6.72 -5.37 7.60
N GLY A 81 -6.78 -4.27 8.39
CA GLY A 81 -6.66 -2.89 7.91
C GLY A 81 -7.99 -2.23 7.53
N ASN A 82 -9.11 -2.94 7.59
CA ASN A 82 -10.42 -2.39 7.20
C ASN A 82 -10.85 -1.22 8.10
N ILE A 83 -10.53 -1.25 9.42
CA ILE A 83 -10.89 -0.17 10.35
C ILE A 83 -10.25 1.15 9.95
N GLY A 84 -8.95 1.16 9.68
CA GLY A 84 -8.24 2.38 9.27
C GLY A 84 -8.66 2.85 7.88
N THR A 85 -8.88 1.92 6.95
CA THR A 85 -9.33 2.22 5.58
C THR A 85 -10.72 2.84 5.59
N ASP A 86 -11.68 2.27 6.35
CA ASP A 86 -13.03 2.81 6.51
C ASP A 86 -13.03 4.23 7.09
N ALA A 87 -12.16 4.48 8.07
CA ALA A 87 -12.04 5.81 8.66
C ALA A 87 -11.62 6.89 7.66
N VAL A 88 -10.83 6.53 6.64
CA VAL A 88 -10.45 7.46 5.55
C VAL A 88 -11.53 7.52 4.49
N ALA A 89 -12.11 6.39 4.09
CA ALA A 89 -13.19 6.34 3.12
C ALA A 89 -14.37 7.25 3.48
N LYS A 90 -14.60 7.44 4.78
CA LYS A 90 -15.69 8.31 5.33
C LYS A 90 -15.21 9.71 5.75
N ALA A 91 -13.94 10.04 5.55
CA ALA A 91 -13.42 11.35 5.92
C ALA A 91 -13.82 12.43 4.90
N GLN A 92 -13.73 13.71 5.33
CA GLN A 92 -13.96 14.83 4.42
C GLN A 92 -12.93 14.83 3.27
N PRO A 93 -13.36 15.06 2.03
CA PRO A 93 -12.48 15.02 0.86
C PRO A 93 -11.72 16.36 0.67
N ASP A 94 -11.16 16.90 1.73
CA ASP A 94 -10.47 18.19 1.79
C ASP A 94 -8.93 18.06 1.72
N GLY A 95 -8.42 16.82 1.64
CA GLY A 95 -6.99 16.51 1.59
C GLY A 95 -6.29 16.50 2.96
N TYR A 96 -6.99 16.75 4.06
CA TYR A 96 -6.40 16.73 5.41
C TYR A 96 -6.48 15.38 6.13
N THR A 97 -7.07 14.38 5.50
CA THR A 97 -7.01 12.99 5.95
C THR A 97 -6.61 12.12 4.76
N LEU A 98 -5.52 11.41 4.90
CA LEU A 98 -4.94 10.55 3.87
C LEU A 98 -4.80 9.12 4.39
N LEU A 99 -4.68 8.16 3.48
CA LEU A 99 -4.45 6.75 3.78
C LEU A 99 -3.11 6.33 3.21
N ILE A 100 -2.24 5.73 4.02
CA ILE A 100 -1.14 4.90 3.51
C ILE A 100 -1.48 3.45 3.84
N SER A 101 -1.70 2.65 2.81
CA SER A 101 -2.18 1.28 2.92
C SER A 101 -1.28 0.30 2.20
N ALA A 102 -1.23 -0.93 2.72
CA ALA A 102 -0.68 -2.07 1.99
C ALA A 102 -1.71 -2.63 0.99
N THR A 103 -1.21 -3.37 -0.01
CA THR A 103 -2.00 -4.10 -1.01
C THR A 103 -3.17 -4.87 -0.40
N ALA A 104 -2.98 -5.51 0.75
CA ALA A 104 -4.01 -6.33 1.39
C ALA A 104 -5.32 -5.58 1.59
N ALA A 105 -5.30 -4.38 2.20
CA ALA A 105 -6.53 -3.66 2.55
C ALA A 105 -7.27 -3.07 1.34
N VAL A 106 -6.56 -2.74 0.24
CA VAL A 106 -7.16 -2.04 -0.92
C VAL A 106 -7.31 -2.91 -2.16
N ALA A 107 -6.58 -4.04 -2.26
CA ALA A 107 -6.67 -4.93 -3.40
C ALA A 107 -7.18 -6.34 -3.06
N ILE A 108 -6.84 -6.89 -1.89
CA ILE A 108 -7.20 -8.27 -1.51
C ILE A 108 -8.54 -8.30 -0.76
N ASN A 109 -8.70 -7.48 0.27
CA ASN A 109 -9.89 -7.48 1.14
C ASN A 109 -11.21 -7.30 0.39
N PRO A 110 -11.32 -6.48 -0.68
CA PRO A 110 -12.55 -6.39 -1.46
C PRO A 110 -13.05 -7.72 -2.05
N GLY A 111 -12.15 -8.65 -2.35
CA GLY A 111 -12.52 -9.98 -2.82
C GLY A 111 -12.64 -11.02 -1.71
N LEU A 112 -12.06 -10.77 -0.54
CA LEU A 112 -11.92 -11.71 0.56
C LEU A 112 -13.10 -11.67 1.54
N PHE A 113 -13.54 -10.47 1.91
CA PHE A 113 -14.61 -10.27 2.87
C PHE A 113 -15.97 -10.26 2.18
N ARG A 114 -16.96 -10.93 2.75
CA ARG A 114 -18.34 -10.94 2.24
C ARG A 114 -18.99 -9.56 2.25
N SER A 115 -18.60 -8.71 3.20
CA SER A 115 -19.07 -7.34 3.31
C SER A 115 -17.96 -6.46 3.85
N LEU A 116 -17.78 -5.29 3.23
CA LEU A 116 -16.92 -4.23 3.72
C LEU A 116 -17.76 -2.97 3.95
N PRO A 117 -17.43 -2.16 4.97
CA PRO A 117 -18.15 -0.90 5.24
C PRO A 117 -17.81 0.22 4.25
N PHE A 118 -16.92 -0.04 3.28
CA PHE A 118 -16.47 0.88 2.24
C PHE A 118 -16.27 0.14 0.91
N ASP A 119 -16.23 0.88 -0.18
CA ASP A 119 -15.87 0.43 -1.52
C ASP A 119 -14.61 1.18 -1.97
N VAL A 120 -13.54 0.45 -2.28
CA VAL A 120 -12.23 1.04 -2.63
C VAL A 120 -12.31 1.91 -3.87
N GLU A 121 -13.11 1.53 -4.88
CA GLU A 121 -13.22 2.26 -6.15
C GLU A 121 -14.08 3.51 -6.02
N ARG A 122 -15.14 3.42 -5.23
CA ARG A 122 -16.10 4.50 -5.03
C ARG A 122 -15.62 5.52 -3.99
N ASP A 123 -15.03 5.03 -2.88
CA ASP A 123 -14.82 5.82 -1.66
C ASP A 123 -13.38 6.34 -1.49
N LEU A 124 -12.43 5.85 -2.32
CA LEU A 124 -11.03 6.26 -2.25
C LEU A 124 -10.51 6.76 -3.60
N ALA A 125 -9.68 7.80 -3.55
CA ALA A 125 -8.97 8.36 -4.69
C ALA A 125 -7.49 7.93 -4.65
N PRO A 126 -6.99 7.18 -5.65
CA PRO A 126 -5.56 6.85 -5.76
C PRO A 126 -4.71 8.10 -5.93
N VAL A 127 -3.61 8.19 -5.17
CA VAL A 127 -2.59 9.26 -5.30
C VAL A 127 -1.33 8.72 -5.96
N THR A 128 -0.73 7.70 -5.36
CA THR A 128 0.43 7.02 -5.93
C THR A 128 0.66 5.67 -5.25
N ARG A 129 1.12 4.69 -6.02
CA ARG A 129 1.82 3.54 -5.46
C ARG A 129 3.23 4.01 -5.13
N GLY A 130 3.54 4.09 -3.85
CA GLY A 130 4.78 4.69 -3.38
C GLY A 130 5.98 3.76 -3.51
N VAL A 131 5.85 2.55 -3.00
CA VAL A 131 6.91 1.53 -3.01
C VAL A 131 6.35 0.13 -3.24
N ASN A 132 7.17 -0.72 -3.86
CA ASN A 132 7.02 -2.16 -3.74
C ASN A 132 7.81 -2.65 -2.52
N SER A 133 7.27 -3.65 -1.84
CA SER A 133 7.93 -4.39 -0.77
C SER A 133 8.18 -5.81 -1.25
N PRO A 134 9.41 -6.17 -1.62
CA PRO A 134 9.73 -7.51 -2.05
C PRO A 134 9.35 -8.54 -1.00
N MET A 135 8.82 -9.66 -1.46
CA MET A 135 8.40 -10.77 -0.60
C MET A 135 9.28 -12.00 -0.83
N VAL A 136 9.61 -12.70 0.21
CA VAL A 136 10.59 -13.77 0.22
C VAL A 136 10.05 -15.03 0.88
N PHE A 137 10.31 -16.19 0.27
CA PHE A 137 10.18 -17.47 0.93
C PHE A 137 11.40 -17.71 1.82
N CYS A 138 11.17 -17.87 3.10
CA CYS A 138 12.19 -18.20 4.08
C CYS A 138 11.88 -19.52 4.75
N VAL A 139 12.93 -20.32 5.03
CA VAL A 139 12.82 -21.56 5.77
C VAL A 139 13.63 -21.47 7.08
N HIS A 140 13.19 -22.21 8.08
CA HIS A 140 13.96 -22.40 9.31
C HIS A 140 15.23 -23.24 9.02
N PRO A 141 16.40 -22.92 9.60
CA PRO A 141 17.64 -23.66 9.34
C PRO A 141 17.58 -25.17 9.64
N GLY A 142 16.68 -25.58 10.53
CA GLY A 142 16.42 -27.00 10.82
C GLY A 142 15.63 -27.75 9.74
N LEU A 143 15.14 -27.06 8.68
CA LEU A 143 14.53 -27.72 7.54
C LEU A 143 15.61 -27.92 6.46
N PRO A 144 15.88 -29.15 5.98
CA PRO A 144 16.90 -29.44 4.98
C PRO A 144 16.45 -29.08 3.53
N VAL A 145 16.05 -27.81 3.35
CA VAL A 145 15.57 -27.20 2.09
C VAL A 145 16.35 -25.94 1.83
N LYS A 146 16.90 -25.78 0.64
CA LYS A 146 17.73 -24.62 0.24
C LYS A 146 17.18 -23.88 -0.98
N THR A 147 16.20 -24.45 -1.65
CA THR A 147 15.61 -23.89 -2.88
C THR A 147 14.09 -24.00 -2.84
N LEU A 148 13.42 -23.15 -3.63
CA LEU A 148 11.96 -23.23 -3.78
C LEU A 148 11.52 -24.56 -4.41
N ALA A 149 12.33 -25.10 -5.33
CA ALA A 149 12.07 -26.40 -5.95
C ALA A 149 12.08 -27.55 -4.91
N GLU A 150 13.04 -27.52 -3.99
CA GLU A 150 13.08 -28.50 -2.88
C GLU A 150 11.90 -28.37 -1.93
N LEU A 151 11.46 -27.13 -1.63
CA LEU A 151 10.26 -26.87 -0.81
C LEU A 151 9.02 -27.45 -1.50
N VAL A 152 8.86 -27.21 -2.80
CA VAL A 152 7.77 -27.75 -3.61
C VAL A 152 7.81 -29.29 -3.65
N ALA A 153 8.98 -29.86 -3.87
CA ALA A 153 9.15 -31.33 -3.88
C ALA A 153 8.76 -31.95 -2.52
N LEU A 154 9.13 -31.30 -1.42
CA LEU A 154 8.74 -31.74 -0.07
C LEU A 154 7.22 -31.66 0.14
N GLY A 155 6.58 -30.56 -0.25
CA GLY A 155 5.12 -30.38 -0.13
C GLY A 155 4.30 -31.33 -1.02
N LYS A 156 4.90 -31.85 -2.10
CA LYS A 156 4.30 -32.91 -2.92
C LYS A 156 4.46 -34.31 -2.32
N ARG A 157 5.63 -34.58 -1.74
CA ARG A 157 5.95 -35.89 -1.13
C ARG A 157 5.18 -36.11 0.18
N GLU A 158 5.01 -35.04 0.97
CA GLU A 158 4.38 -35.07 2.29
C GLU A 158 3.24 -34.03 2.37
N PRO A 159 2.14 -34.23 1.61
CA PRO A 159 1.11 -33.20 1.46
C PRO A 159 0.42 -32.87 2.78
N GLY A 160 0.33 -31.58 3.11
CA GLY A 160 -0.36 -31.08 4.29
C GLY A 160 0.35 -31.30 5.62
N THR A 161 1.60 -31.76 5.63
CA THR A 161 2.35 -32.04 6.89
C THR A 161 3.30 -30.93 7.27
N LEU A 162 3.87 -30.21 6.30
CA LEU A 162 4.85 -29.16 6.52
C LEU A 162 4.17 -27.87 6.98
N PRO A 163 4.37 -27.42 8.24
CA PRO A 163 3.70 -26.21 8.75
C PRO A 163 4.33 -24.93 8.22
N PHE A 164 3.49 -24.00 7.75
CA PHE A 164 3.89 -22.63 7.44
C PHE A 164 3.10 -21.62 8.24
N ALA A 165 3.75 -20.52 8.61
CA ALA A 165 3.11 -19.41 9.30
C ALA A 165 2.65 -18.33 8.34
N SER A 166 1.53 -17.68 8.67
CA SER A 166 1.06 -16.47 8.01
C SER A 166 0.54 -15.43 9.01
N ALA A 167 0.37 -14.20 8.53
CA ALA A 167 -0.26 -13.12 9.32
C ALA A 167 -1.79 -13.28 9.45
N GLY A 168 -2.32 -14.44 9.10
CA GLY A 168 -3.74 -14.77 9.11
C GLY A 168 -4.27 -15.13 7.71
N THR A 169 -5.43 -15.78 7.68
CA THR A 169 -6.14 -16.14 6.45
C THR A 169 -6.44 -14.88 5.63
N GLY A 170 -6.12 -14.90 4.34
CA GLY A 170 -6.30 -13.75 3.44
C GLY A 170 -5.18 -12.71 3.46
N SER A 171 -4.19 -12.83 4.33
CA SER A 171 -2.98 -12.01 4.24
C SER A 171 -2.16 -12.35 2.99
N THR A 172 -1.36 -11.41 2.50
CA THR A 172 -0.42 -11.65 1.39
C THR A 172 0.51 -12.84 1.71
N THR A 173 0.91 -12.98 2.98
CA THR A 173 1.76 -14.07 3.46
C THR A 173 1.07 -15.45 3.35
N TYR A 174 -0.24 -15.53 3.51
CA TYR A 174 -1.04 -16.72 3.28
C TYR A 174 -1.28 -16.96 1.79
N LEU A 175 -1.77 -15.94 1.09
CA LEU A 175 -2.17 -16.06 -0.31
C LEU A 175 -1.00 -16.43 -1.21
N GLY A 176 0.22 -15.96 -0.90
CA GLY A 176 1.44 -16.35 -1.63
C GLY A 176 1.74 -17.83 -1.57
N VAL A 177 1.55 -18.45 -0.42
CA VAL A 177 1.69 -19.92 -0.30
C VAL A 177 0.55 -20.64 -1.01
N LYS A 178 -0.68 -20.12 -0.94
CA LYS A 178 -1.82 -20.70 -1.67
C LYS A 178 -1.63 -20.64 -3.20
N MET A 179 -1.07 -19.54 -3.72
CA MET A 179 -0.70 -19.48 -5.14
C MET A 179 0.42 -20.45 -5.50
N LEU A 180 1.37 -20.68 -4.61
CA LEU A 180 2.41 -21.68 -4.81
C LEU A 180 1.78 -23.11 -4.86
N GLU A 181 0.85 -23.40 -3.96
CA GLU A 181 0.12 -24.66 -3.94
C GLU A 181 -0.67 -24.89 -5.24
N GLU A 182 -1.37 -23.84 -5.73
CA GLU A 182 -2.14 -23.91 -6.98
C GLU A 182 -1.22 -24.13 -8.19
N ALA A 183 -0.13 -23.35 -8.28
CA ALA A 183 0.81 -23.43 -9.40
C ALA A 183 1.60 -24.74 -9.47
N THR A 184 1.79 -25.43 -8.34
CA THR A 184 2.71 -26.56 -8.25
C THR A 184 2.04 -27.89 -7.87
N GLY A 185 0.85 -27.86 -7.27
CA GLY A 185 0.19 -29.03 -6.68
C GLY A 185 0.77 -29.46 -5.32
N ALA A 186 1.78 -28.76 -4.78
CA ALA A 186 2.25 -28.97 -3.40
C ALA A 186 1.13 -28.62 -2.40
N LYS A 187 1.18 -29.19 -1.19
CA LYS A 187 0.24 -28.89 -0.10
C LYS A 187 0.98 -28.72 1.21
N TYR A 188 0.58 -27.70 1.99
CA TYR A 188 1.22 -27.36 3.26
C TYR A 188 0.19 -27.18 4.38
N LEU A 189 0.63 -27.32 5.64
CA LEU A 189 -0.20 -27.11 6.82
C LEU A 189 -0.19 -25.63 7.20
N HIS A 190 -1.32 -24.94 7.06
CA HIS A 190 -1.43 -23.54 7.43
C HIS A 190 -1.56 -23.36 8.93
N VAL A 191 -0.70 -22.51 9.52
CA VAL A 191 -0.76 -22.06 10.90
C VAL A 191 -0.98 -20.54 10.90
N PRO A 192 -2.24 -20.07 11.12
CA PRO A 192 -2.57 -18.64 11.11
C PRO A 192 -2.20 -17.95 12.41
N TYR A 193 -1.65 -16.74 12.32
CA TYR A 193 -1.35 -15.85 13.45
C TYR A 193 -2.10 -14.51 13.32
N LYS A 194 -2.23 -13.79 14.45
CA LYS A 194 -2.77 -12.42 14.48
C LYS A 194 -1.68 -11.40 14.11
N GLY A 195 -1.18 -11.50 12.86
CA GLY A 195 -0.09 -10.66 12.36
C GLY A 195 1.26 -11.37 12.29
N VAL A 196 2.27 -10.69 11.68
CA VAL A 196 3.61 -11.28 11.45
C VAL A 196 4.45 -11.42 12.72
N GLY A 197 4.25 -10.56 13.72
CA GLY A 197 5.06 -10.58 14.96
C GLY A 197 5.01 -11.93 15.68
N PRO A 198 3.83 -12.41 16.11
CA PRO A 198 3.69 -13.74 16.70
C PRO A 198 4.15 -14.87 15.78
N ALA A 199 3.91 -14.75 14.45
CA ALA A 199 4.35 -15.73 13.46
C ALA A 199 5.89 -15.88 13.44
N TYR A 200 6.63 -14.76 13.56
CA TYR A 200 8.09 -14.82 13.64
C TYR A 200 8.60 -15.51 14.89
N GLN A 201 7.95 -15.36 16.04
CA GLN A 201 8.38 -16.04 17.27
C GLN A 201 8.40 -17.55 17.07
N ASP A 202 7.32 -18.13 16.55
CA ASP A 202 7.22 -19.56 16.32
C ASP A 202 8.07 -20.03 15.13
N PHE A 203 8.26 -19.18 14.12
CA PHE A 203 9.15 -19.47 13.00
C PHE A 203 10.62 -19.53 13.44
N LEU A 204 11.07 -18.55 14.21
CA LEU A 204 12.43 -18.51 14.75
C LEU A 204 12.67 -19.60 15.79
N GLY A 205 11.62 -20.03 16.52
CA GLY A 205 11.63 -21.16 17.44
C GLY A 205 11.54 -22.53 16.75
N GLY A 206 11.35 -22.58 15.42
CA GLY A 206 11.25 -23.80 14.65
C GLY A 206 9.94 -24.60 14.82
N GLN A 207 8.91 -23.99 15.43
CA GLN A 207 7.57 -24.59 15.54
C GLN A 207 6.89 -24.66 14.17
N VAL A 208 7.07 -23.62 13.36
CA VAL A 208 6.72 -23.63 11.94
C VAL A 208 7.98 -23.62 11.09
N LYS A 209 7.93 -24.20 9.89
CA LYS A 209 9.13 -24.55 9.12
C LYS A 209 9.45 -23.55 8.03
N PHE A 210 8.46 -22.82 7.53
CA PHE A 210 8.69 -21.78 6.55
C PHE A 210 7.62 -20.68 6.60
N MET A 211 7.95 -19.55 5.98
CA MET A 211 7.06 -18.42 5.77
C MET A 211 7.29 -17.84 4.38
N PHE A 212 6.23 -17.25 3.81
CA PHE A 212 6.31 -16.26 2.75
C PHE A 212 6.02 -14.90 3.39
N THR A 213 6.95 -13.95 3.32
CA THR A 213 6.87 -12.72 4.13
C THR A 213 7.62 -11.55 3.47
N ASP A 214 7.40 -10.32 3.94
CA ASP A 214 8.11 -9.14 3.47
C ASP A 214 9.60 -9.23 3.76
N LEU A 215 10.42 -8.90 2.76
CA LEU A 215 11.87 -8.84 2.92
C LEU A 215 12.27 -7.85 4.01
N ALA A 216 11.63 -6.66 4.07
CA ALA A 216 11.89 -5.66 5.10
C ALA A 216 11.78 -6.22 6.51
N SER A 217 10.73 -6.98 6.78
CA SER A 217 10.44 -7.55 8.10
C SER A 217 11.37 -8.71 8.48
N VAL A 218 11.79 -9.51 7.50
CA VAL A 218 12.61 -10.72 7.76
C VAL A 218 14.11 -10.49 7.63
N LEU A 219 14.53 -9.41 6.98
CA LEU A 219 15.95 -9.12 6.67
C LEU A 219 16.87 -9.13 7.90
N PRO A 220 16.50 -8.61 9.07
CA PRO A 220 17.34 -8.72 10.27
C PRO A 220 17.62 -10.17 10.68
N PHE A 221 16.65 -11.07 10.53
CA PHE A 221 16.79 -12.48 10.87
C PHE A 221 17.60 -13.25 9.81
N VAL A 222 17.48 -12.85 8.53
CA VAL A 222 18.35 -13.37 7.45
C VAL A 222 19.81 -12.99 7.70
N LYS A 223 20.08 -11.71 8.01
CA LYS A 223 21.44 -11.22 8.32
C LYS A 223 22.03 -11.90 9.56
N ALA A 224 21.20 -12.24 10.52
CA ALA A 224 21.61 -12.96 11.73
C ALA A 224 21.75 -14.49 11.52
N GLY A 225 21.49 -15.01 10.31
CA GLY A 225 21.53 -16.46 10.02
C GLY A 225 20.45 -17.29 10.71
N LYS A 226 19.41 -16.63 11.25
CA LYS A 226 18.31 -17.30 11.96
C LYS A 226 17.26 -17.89 11.03
N VAL A 227 17.21 -17.44 9.79
CA VAL A 227 16.35 -17.96 8.71
C VAL A 227 17.12 -17.97 7.39
N ILE A 228 16.74 -18.86 6.48
CA ILE A 228 17.37 -19.03 5.17
C ILE A 228 16.37 -18.58 4.11
N PRO A 229 16.66 -17.52 3.33
CA PRO A 229 15.84 -17.14 2.18
C PRO A 229 16.10 -18.12 1.02
N ILE A 230 15.03 -18.59 0.35
CA ILE A 230 15.14 -19.60 -0.72
C ILE A 230 14.55 -19.14 -2.06
N ALA A 231 13.70 -18.11 -2.05
CA ALA A 231 13.21 -17.46 -3.27
C ALA A 231 12.64 -16.08 -2.94
N ILE A 232 12.63 -15.19 -3.92
CA ILE A 232 12.11 -13.82 -3.81
C ILE A 232 11.23 -13.50 -5.02
N ASN A 233 10.12 -12.76 -4.83
CA ASN A 233 9.19 -12.44 -5.92
C ASN A 233 9.81 -11.51 -6.98
N GLU A 234 10.66 -10.58 -6.57
CA GLU A 234 11.39 -9.66 -7.44
C GLU A 234 12.85 -9.51 -6.98
N PRO A 235 13.81 -9.32 -7.90
CA PRO A 235 15.23 -9.20 -7.54
C PRO A 235 15.47 -8.05 -6.55
N SER A 236 16.33 -8.28 -5.56
CA SER A 236 16.72 -7.27 -4.58
C SER A 236 18.25 -7.24 -4.41
N PRO A 237 18.86 -6.05 -4.37
CA PRO A 237 20.30 -5.93 -4.09
C PRO A 237 20.67 -6.42 -2.70
N LEU A 238 19.71 -6.51 -1.76
CA LEU A 238 19.91 -7.00 -0.41
C LEU A 238 20.01 -8.52 -0.31
N LEU A 239 19.52 -9.25 -1.34
CA LEU A 239 19.64 -10.70 -1.49
C LEU A 239 20.08 -11.05 -2.93
N PRO A 240 21.33 -10.68 -3.29
CA PRO A 240 21.81 -10.88 -4.65
C PRO A 240 21.84 -12.37 -5.01
N GLY A 241 21.40 -12.69 -6.23
CA GLY A 241 21.41 -14.06 -6.75
C GLY A 241 20.29 -14.97 -6.28
N LEU A 242 19.40 -14.51 -5.41
CA LEU A 242 18.24 -15.30 -4.99
C LEU A 242 17.27 -15.47 -6.18
N ALA A 243 16.84 -16.71 -6.44
CA ALA A 243 15.97 -17.01 -7.57
C ALA A 243 14.56 -16.46 -7.38
N THR A 244 13.94 -16.00 -8.48
CA THR A 244 12.49 -15.75 -8.48
C THR A 244 11.73 -17.05 -8.76
N PRO A 245 10.45 -17.17 -8.35
CA PRO A 245 9.63 -18.34 -8.67
C PRO A 245 9.59 -18.65 -10.16
N THR A 246 9.50 -17.65 -11.02
CA THR A 246 9.55 -17.81 -12.48
C THR A 246 10.89 -18.43 -12.93
N LYS A 247 12.02 -17.97 -12.40
CA LYS A 247 13.34 -18.58 -12.67
C LYS A 247 13.47 -20.00 -12.10
N ALA A 248 12.71 -20.31 -11.05
CA ALA A 248 12.60 -21.65 -10.50
C ALA A 248 11.61 -22.55 -11.28
N GLY A 249 11.09 -22.10 -12.42
CA GLY A 249 10.19 -22.88 -13.29
C GLY A 249 8.72 -22.85 -12.83
N ILE A 250 8.34 -21.97 -11.91
CA ILE A 250 6.95 -21.84 -11.40
C ILE A 250 6.27 -20.71 -12.16
N ALA A 251 5.51 -21.06 -13.19
CA ALA A 251 4.72 -20.12 -13.96
C ALA A 251 3.44 -19.68 -13.23
N GLY A 252 2.94 -18.49 -13.53
CA GLY A 252 1.67 -17.98 -13.00
C GLY A 252 1.69 -17.56 -11.54
N TRP A 253 2.84 -17.58 -10.90
CA TRP A 253 3.02 -17.04 -9.57
C TRP A 253 3.54 -15.59 -9.68
N ASP A 254 2.65 -14.65 -9.49
CA ASP A 254 2.94 -13.21 -9.54
C ASP A 254 2.24 -12.54 -8.36
N ILE A 255 2.98 -12.31 -7.31
CA ILE A 255 2.52 -11.59 -6.12
C ILE A 255 3.42 -10.40 -5.91
N SER A 256 2.83 -9.22 -5.85
CA SER A 256 3.46 -8.02 -5.32
C SER A 256 2.83 -7.65 -3.97
N ASN A 257 3.61 -7.01 -3.13
CA ASN A 257 3.13 -6.25 -2.00
C ASN A 257 3.61 -4.82 -2.18
N SER A 258 2.72 -3.87 -2.04
CA SER A 258 3.04 -2.45 -2.22
C SER A 258 2.44 -1.62 -1.09
N PHE A 259 3.05 -0.46 -0.85
CA PHE A 259 2.48 0.54 0.05
C PHE A 259 2.15 1.79 -0.76
N SER A 260 0.91 2.23 -0.63
CA SER A 260 0.32 3.21 -1.52
C SER A 260 -0.34 4.34 -0.72
N LEU A 261 -0.32 5.54 -1.30
CA LEU A 261 -0.99 6.72 -0.78
C LEU A 261 -2.33 6.89 -1.50
N LEU A 262 -3.39 7.04 -0.74
CA LEU A 262 -4.74 7.31 -1.21
C LEU A 262 -5.35 8.47 -0.41
N ALA A 263 -6.41 9.06 -0.95
CA ALA A 263 -7.22 10.09 -0.29
C ALA A 263 -8.71 9.67 -0.33
N PRO A 264 -9.60 10.32 0.43
CA PRO A 264 -11.05 10.16 0.25
C PRO A 264 -11.48 10.50 -1.19
N ALA A 265 -12.44 9.76 -1.72
CA ALA A 265 -13.04 10.10 -3.01
C ALA A 265 -13.64 11.51 -2.99
N GLY A 266 -13.54 12.24 -4.12
CA GLY A 266 -13.96 13.64 -4.18
C GLY A 266 -12.90 14.64 -3.69
N THR A 267 -11.74 14.21 -3.21
CA THR A 267 -10.61 15.12 -2.94
C THR A 267 -10.24 15.86 -4.23
N PRO A 268 -10.08 17.21 -4.18
CA PRO A 268 -9.83 18.01 -5.37
C PRO A 268 -8.65 17.50 -6.20
N PRO A 269 -8.80 17.35 -7.53
CA PRO A 269 -7.73 16.81 -8.39
C PRO A 269 -6.41 17.59 -8.31
N ALA A 270 -6.46 18.88 -7.99
CA ALA A 270 -5.27 19.70 -7.78
C ALA A 270 -4.48 19.24 -6.54
N ILE A 271 -5.17 18.86 -5.47
CA ILE A 271 -4.54 18.31 -4.25
C ILE A 271 -3.93 16.94 -4.55
N ILE A 272 -4.66 16.06 -5.23
CA ILE A 272 -4.17 14.72 -5.62
C ILE A 272 -2.88 14.84 -6.43
N ARG A 273 -2.86 15.70 -7.47
CA ARG A 273 -1.66 15.91 -8.29
C ARG A 273 -0.50 16.48 -7.49
N ARG A 274 -0.75 17.45 -6.60
CA ARG A 274 0.30 18.04 -5.74
C ARG A 274 0.88 17.01 -4.78
N LEU A 275 0.04 16.18 -4.17
CA LEU A 275 0.47 15.08 -3.29
C LEU A 275 1.34 14.07 -4.06
N GLY A 276 0.88 13.62 -5.22
CA GLY A 276 1.62 12.66 -6.05
C GLY A 276 2.98 13.20 -6.51
N ALA A 277 3.01 14.45 -6.98
CA ALA A 277 4.24 15.12 -7.41
C ALA A 277 5.24 15.28 -6.24
N GLU A 278 4.78 15.70 -5.07
CA GLU A 278 5.62 15.87 -3.90
C GLU A 278 6.09 14.53 -3.32
N ALA A 279 5.23 13.51 -3.30
CA ALA A 279 5.62 12.16 -2.93
C ALA A 279 6.75 11.63 -3.84
N ALA A 280 6.59 11.78 -5.16
CA ALA A 280 7.61 11.39 -6.12
C ALA A 280 8.92 12.18 -5.93
N ARG A 281 8.84 13.49 -5.66
CA ARG A 281 10.01 14.33 -5.36
C ARG A 281 10.72 13.87 -4.09
N ALA A 282 9.98 13.65 -3.02
CA ALA A 282 10.51 13.21 -1.73
C ALA A 282 11.23 11.85 -1.85
N MET A 283 10.64 10.90 -2.58
CA MET A 283 11.24 9.57 -2.76
C MET A 283 12.49 9.56 -3.67
N LYS A 284 12.72 10.64 -4.45
CA LYS A 284 13.95 10.83 -5.22
C LYS A 284 15.08 11.49 -4.40
N ASP A 285 14.77 11.99 -3.20
CA ASP A 285 15.80 12.52 -2.31
C ASP A 285 16.79 11.40 -1.94
N PRO A 286 18.11 11.60 -2.12
CA PRO A 286 19.10 10.54 -1.89
C PRO A 286 19.11 9.99 -0.48
N ALA A 287 18.86 10.83 0.54
CA ALA A 287 18.83 10.38 1.93
C ALA A 287 17.58 9.54 2.23
N LEU A 288 16.44 9.87 1.63
CA LEU A 288 15.22 9.07 1.73
C LEU A 288 15.35 7.78 0.93
N ALA A 289 15.88 7.85 -0.29
CA ALA A 289 16.12 6.68 -1.14
C ALA A 289 17.02 5.64 -0.44
N GLN A 290 18.10 6.07 0.20
CA GLN A 290 18.97 5.20 0.99
C GLN A 290 18.24 4.54 2.18
N LYS A 291 17.39 5.30 2.87
CA LYS A 291 16.58 4.74 3.97
C LYS A 291 15.56 3.70 3.46
N LEU A 292 14.93 3.95 2.31
CA LEU A 292 14.00 2.99 1.69
C LEU A 292 14.73 1.71 1.28
N GLU A 293 15.88 1.84 0.62
CA GLU A 293 16.72 0.70 0.21
C GLU A 293 17.16 -0.13 1.43
N ALA A 294 17.61 0.52 2.51
CA ALA A 294 17.99 -0.15 3.75
C ALA A 294 16.84 -0.96 4.39
N GLN A 295 15.59 -0.57 4.09
CA GLN A 295 14.36 -1.24 4.50
C GLN A 295 13.82 -2.21 3.43
N ALA A 296 14.57 -2.49 2.38
CA ALA A 296 14.14 -3.31 1.25
C ALA A 296 12.87 -2.79 0.54
N LEU A 297 12.63 -1.49 0.57
CA LEU A 297 11.49 -0.84 -0.09
C LEU A 297 11.95 -0.26 -1.43
N VAL A 298 11.29 -0.66 -2.52
CA VAL A 298 11.65 -0.27 -3.89
C VAL A 298 10.69 0.83 -4.36
N PRO A 299 11.18 2.07 -4.58
CA PRO A 299 10.35 3.18 -5.06
C PRO A 299 9.73 2.90 -6.43
N VAL A 300 8.45 3.27 -6.64
CA VAL A 300 7.72 3.01 -7.90
C VAL A 300 7.37 4.30 -8.66
N PHE A 301 6.84 5.34 -8.01
CA PHE A 301 6.49 6.64 -8.61
C PHE A 301 5.35 6.61 -9.64
N ASP A 302 4.31 5.84 -9.41
CA ASP A 302 3.13 5.85 -10.29
C ASP A 302 2.42 7.20 -10.27
N THR A 303 1.90 7.63 -11.43
CA THR A 303 0.90 8.72 -11.45
C THR A 303 -0.43 8.22 -10.86
N PRO A 304 -1.35 9.12 -10.46
CA PRO A 304 -2.67 8.71 -9.98
C PRO A 304 -3.42 7.80 -10.94
N GLU A 305 -3.33 8.08 -12.25
CA GLU A 305 -3.97 7.30 -13.31
C GLU A 305 -3.33 5.92 -13.48
N GLN A 306 -1.99 5.84 -13.47
CA GLN A 306 -1.25 4.58 -13.53
C GLN A 306 -1.56 3.71 -12.30
N PHE A 307 -1.58 4.34 -11.12
CA PHE A 307 -1.90 3.63 -9.90
C PHE A 307 -3.37 3.15 -9.90
N ALA A 308 -4.33 3.95 -10.34
CA ALA A 308 -5.73 3.52 -10.47
C ALA A 308 -5.88 2.29 -11.36
N GLN A 309 -5.20 2.27 -12.50
CA GLN A 309 -5.21 1.14 -13.43
C GLN A 309 -4.57 -0.12 -12.82
N SER A 310 -3.39 0.02 -12.20
CA SER A 310 -2.69 -1.10 -11.57
C SER A 310 -3.46 -1.65 -10.37
N LEU A 311 -4.04 -0.80 -9.55
CA LEU A 311 -4.87 -1.21 -8.40
C LEU A 311 -6.12 -1.98 -8.84
N LYS A 312 -6.78 -1.51 -9.92
CA LYS A 312 -7.95 -2.23 -10.48
C LYS A 312 -7.54 -3.61 -10.98
N LYS A 313 -6.47 -3.70 -11.77
CA LYS A 313 -5.95 -4.98 -12.26
C LYS A 313 -5.62 -5.95 -11.13
N GLU A 314 -5.00 -5.44 -10.07
CA GLU A 314 -4.61 -6.23 -8.91
C GLU A 314 -5.84 -6.72 -8.13
N ARG A 315 -6.86 -5.88 -7.92
CA ARG A 315 -8.14 -6.31 -7.32
C ARG A 315 -8.83 -7.39 -8.13
N ASP A 316 -8.90 -7.23 -9.46
CA ASP A 316 -9.53 -8.21 -10.34
C ASP A 316 -8.82 -9.56 -10.27
N LEU A 317 -7.48 -9.56 -10.25
CA LEU A 317 -6.65 -10.76 -10.09
C LEU A 317 -6.93 -11.46 -8.75
N TRP A 318 -6.91 -10.72 -7.64
CA TRP A 318 -7.16 -11.27 -6.32
C TRP A 318 -8.59 -11.78 -6.16
N ALA A 319 -9.58 -11.03 -6.64
CA ALA A 319 -10.97 -11.47 -6.61
C ALA A 319 -11.20 -12.77 -7.40
N ALA A 320 -10.55 -12.91 -8.55
CA ALA A 320 -10.60 -14.15 -9.34
C ALA A 320 -9.91 -15.32 -8.63
N PHE A 321 -8.72 -15.08 -8.05
CA PHE A 321 -7.97 -16.09 -7.31
C PHE A 321 -8.74 -16.57 -6.07
N ILE A 322 -9.27 -15.65 -5.27
CA ILE A 322 -10.02 -15.92 -4.04
C ILE A 322 -11.26 -16.74 -4.35
N ARG A 323 -12.05 -16.35 -5.37
CA ARG A 323 -13.25 -17.10 -5.78
C ARG A 323 -12.91 -18.52 -6.24
N ARG A 324 -11.87 -18.65 -7.10
CA ARG A 324 -11.47 -19.95 -7.66
C ARG A 324 -11.01 -20.92 -6.58
N ASN A 325 -10.42 -20.43 -5.52
CA ASN A 325 -9.90 -21.24 -4.41
C ASN A 325 -10.85 -21.33 -3.22
N GLY A 326 -12.06 -20.76 -3.30
CA GLY A 326 -13.06 -20.82 -2.23
C GLY A 326 -12.57 -20.14 -0.93
N ILE A 327 -11.67 -19.15 -1.03
CA ILE A 327 -11.12 -18.46 0.14
C ILE A 327 -12.10 -17.36 0.53
N VAL A 328 -12.70 -17.47 1.71
CA VAL A 328 -13.64 -16.48 2.25
C VAL A 328 -13.27 -16.19 3.69
N GLN A 329 -13.35 -14.95 4.10
CA GLN A 329 -13.24 -14.54 5.50
C GLN A 329 -14.55 -13.94 5.97
N GLU A 330 -15.09 -14.46 7.06
CA GLU A 330 -16.16 -13.83 7.81
C GLU A 330 -15.52 -12.76 8.71
N GLN A 331 -16.23 -11.63 8.94
CA GLN A 331 -15.70 -10.52 9.76
C GLN A 331 -15.44 -10.93 11.20
#